data_2739e0a5f74ba7ef2089bd4e070333bc
#
_entry.id   2739e0a5f74ba7ef2089bd4e070333bc
#
_cell.length_a   1.000
_cell.length_b   1.000
_cell.length_c   1.000
_cell.angle_alpha   90.00
_cell.angle_beta   90.00
_cell.angle_gamma   90.00
#
_symmetry.space_group_name_H-M   'P 1'
#
loop_
_entity.id
_entity.type
_entity.pdbx_description
1 polymer ?
#
loop_
_entity_poly.entity_id
_entity_poly.type
_entity_poly.pdbx_seq_one_letter_code
_entity_poly.pdbx_strand_id
1 'polypeptide(L)'
;MTASWEEMLSGILRRSHLRVDNMLVLQYENQQKEAFLTLRSVNGRCMTARDVAELLGRAIAGSHWSVAKDSKSLITRNAATFRFVEEGKYRMVYGMACSPREGEPISGDTCTVQTGLPGQVIMSLSDGMGSGRSASEDSEKVIELTQRLLETGFSARSALKLVNTVLLLAGTEQNPATIDLCCIDLGTGVLEAMKLGAVPTFILGREGVEFLEAGGLPMGIVQNAEPVLMSRKMWDGEKIIMISDGILEAMPGEHKEETFMEFISNLSGGNPQELAEQILAFCVRAFGRGVWWMTAPCWSGRCWNVGSYCLRVGTFGTESAVRKRGGSRNLPYLNAKPRQFVTGTYA
;
A
#
# COMPACT_ATOMS: atom_id res chain seq x y z
N MET A 1 -12.72 26.04 -17.60
CA MET A 1 -11.26 25.75 -17.51
C MET A 1 -10.80 24.61 -18.44
N THR A 2 -11.66 23.71 -18.91
CA THR A 2 -11.32 22.59 -19.79
C THR A 2 -10.92 22.98 -21.22
N ALA A 3 -11.58 23.95 -21.84
CA ALA A 3 -11.31 24.37 -23.22
C ALA A 3 -9.85 24.85 -23.47
N SER A 4 -9.24 25.52 -22.49
CA SER A 4 -7.85 26.01 -22.57
C SER A 4 -6.81 24.87 -22.63
N TRP A 5 -7.06 23.75 -21.96
CA TRP A 5 -6.17 22.58 -21.95
C TRP A 5 -6.23 21.82 -23.26
N GLU A 6 -7.43 21.64 -23.81
CA GLU A 6 -7.65 20.94 -25.07
C GLU A 6 -6.97 21.66 -26.23
N GLU A 7 -7.08 22.99 -26.30
CA GLU A 7 -6.42 23.80 -27.30
C GLU A 7 -4.89 23.72 -27.21
N MET A 8 -4.35 23.84 -26.01
CA MET A 8 -2.92 23.78 -25.75
C MET A 8 -2.34 22.41 -26.13
N LEU A 9 -2.94 21.33 -25.65
CA LEU A 9 -2.49 19.97 -25.95
C LEU A 9 -2.62 19.63 -27.44
N SER A 10 -3.74 20.00 -28.05
CA SER A 10 -3.95 19.81 -29.49
C SER A 10 -2.90 20.58 -30.33
N GLY A 11 -2.51 21.78 -29.92
CA GLY A 11 -1.48 22.57 -30.58
C GLY A 11 -0.09 21.91 -30.53
N ILE A 12 0.29 21.34 -29.38
CA ILE A 12 1.57 20.67 -29.19
C ILE A 12 1.62 19.36 -29.98
N LEU A 13 0.57 18.55 -29.91
CA LEU A 13 0.49 17.27 -30.61
C LEU A 13 0.50 17.46 -32.14
N ARG A 14 -0.15 18.49 -32.62
CA ARG A 14 -0.09 18.86 -34.06
C ARG A 14 1.32 19.23 -34.54
N ARG A 15 2.10 19.95 -33.71
CA ARG A 15 3.51 20.27 -34.05
C ARG A 15 4.37 19.02 -34.15
N SER A 16 3.99 17.95 -33.43
CA SER A 16 4.64 16.64 -33.46
C SER A 16 4.06 15.72 -34.57
N HIS A 17 3.35 16.27 -35.55
CA HIS A 17 2.71 15.53 -36.66
C HIS A 17 1.69 14.46 -36.18
N LEU A 18 1.07 14.70 -35.05
CA LEU A 18 -0.05 13.90 -34.57
C LEU A 18 -1.36 14.63 -34.79
N ARG A 19 -2.36 13.90 -35.23
CA ARG A 19 -3.74 14.37 -35.26
C ARG A 19 -4.49 13.80 -34.07
N VAL A 20 -5.15 14.68 -33.35
CA VAL A 20 -6.06 14.34 -32.24
C VAL A 20 -7.46 14.29 -32.85
N ASP A 21 -8.07 13.11 -32.87
CA ASP A 21 -9.43 12.93 -33.36
C ASP A 21 -10.45 13.08 -32.24
N ASN A 22 -10.07 12.71 -31.00
CA ASN A 22 -10.88 12.92 -29.77
C ASN A 22 -9.97 13.10 -28.56
N MET A 23 -10.42 13.85 -27.56
CA MET A 23 -9.73 14.12 -26.29
C MET A 23 -10.75 14.18 -25.16
N LEU A 24 -10.43 13.46 -24.08
CA LEU A 24 -11.13 13.53 -22.79
C LEU A 24 -10.07 13.64 -21.69
N VAL A 25 -10.17 14.67 -20.88
CA VAL A 25 -9.31 14.83 -19.72
C VAL A 25 -10.18 14.78 -18.48
N LEU A 26 -9.89 13.83 -17.60
CA LEU A 26 -10.52 13.68 -16.30
C LEU A 26 -9.60 14.30 -15.22
N GLN A 27 -10.18 15.00 -14.29
CA GLN A 27 -9.50 15.47 -13.09
C GLN A 27 -10.19 14.88 -11.88
N TYR A 28 -9.41 14.21 -11.05
CA TYR A 28 -9.88 13.57 -9.82
C TYR A 28 -9.85 14.55 -8.64
N GLU A 29 -10.50 14.18 -7.55
CA GLU A 29 -10.57 15.00 -6.32
C GLU A 29 -9.18 15.31 -5.75
N ASN A 30 -8.23 14.39 -5.87
CA ASN A 30 -6.84 14.56 -5.48
C ASN A 30 -6.00 15.41 -6.46
N GLN A 31 -6.65 16.13 -7.38
CA GLN A 31 -6.05 16.98 -8.43
C GLN A 31 -5.25 16.23 -9.51
N GLN A 32 -5.11 14.92 -9.42
CA GLN A 32 -4.49 14.10 -10.46
C GLN A 32 -5.33 14.11 -11.73
N LYS A 33 -4.66 14.02 -12.87
CA LYS A 33 -5.32 14.05 -14.16
C LYS A 33 -5.07 12.79 -14.95
N GLU A 34 -6.03 12.48 -15.79
CA GLU A 34 -5.98 11.38 -16.71
C GLU A 34 -6.49 11.84 -18.07
N ALA A 35 -5.77 11.51 -19.13
CA ALA A 35 -6.11 11.94 -20.48
C ALA A 35 -6.33 10.74 -21.39
N PHE A 36 -7.50 10.67 -22.01
CA PHE A 36 -7.83 9.73 -23.08
C PHE A 36 -7.72 10.46 -24.41
N LEU A 37 -6.71 10.12 -25.19
CA LEU A 37 -6.43 10.76 -26.47
C LEU A 37 -6.58 9.77 -27.61
N THR A 38 -7.49 10.03 -28.54
CA THR A 38 -7.56 9.29 -29.80
C THR A 38 -6.63 9.95 -30.82
N LEU A 39 -5.51 9.27 -31.08
CA LEU A 39 -4.38 9.79 -31.85
C LEU A 39 -4.12 8.98 -33.11
N ARG A 40 -3.63 9.68 -34.16
CA ARG A 40 -3.04 9.06 -35.35
C ARG A 40 -1.87 9.89 -35.89
N SER A 41 -0.92 9.23 -36.52
CA SER A 41 0.20 9.88 -37.21
C SER A 41 -0.24 10.42 -38.58
N VAL A 42 0.09 11.68 -38.90
CA VAL A 42 -0.27 12.33 -40.18
C VAL A 42 0.72 11.96 -41.27
N ASN A 43 2.01 11.89 -40.96
CA ASN A 43 3.08 11.68 -41.94
C ASN A 43 3.59 10.24 -42.02
N GLY A 44 2.94 9.32 -41.33
CA GLY A 44 3.29 7.90 -41.31
C GLY A 44 4.53 7.55 -40.50
N ARG A 45 5.14 8.50 -39.79
CA ARG A 45 6.17 8.20 -38.81
C ARG A 45 5.50 7.60 -37.58
N CYS A 46 5.98 6.45 -37.15
CA CYS A 46 5.56 5.87 -35.89
C CYS A 46 6.16 6.67 -34.74
N MET A 47 5.32 7.02 -33.75
CA MET A 47 5.73 7.63 -32.48
C MET A 47 5.31 6.70 -31.38
N THR A 48 6.12 6.59 -30.32
CA THR A 48 5.73 5.79 -29.17
C THR A 48 4.74 6.57 -28.29
N ALA A 49 3.86 5.87 -27.61
CA ALA A 49 2.98 6.51 -26.62
C ALA A 49 3.79 7.17 -25.49
N ARG A 50 4.99 6.65 -25.19
CA ARG A 50 5.92 7.26 -24.20
C ARG A 50 6.39 8.65 -24.65
N ASP A 51 6.73 8.82 -25.95
CA ASP A 51 7.14 10.13 -26.47
C ASP A 51 6.00 11.15 -26.32
N VAL A 52 4.74 10.71 -26.49
CA VAL A 52 3.57 11.58 -26.27
C VAL A 52 3.41 11.90 -24.78
N ALA A 53 3.60 10.96 -23.88
CA ALA A 53 3.58 11.23 -22.44
C ALA A 53 4.63 12.29 -22.04
N GLU A 54 5.84 12.23 -22.62
CA GLU A 54 6.87 13.26 -22.42
C GLU A 54 6.45 14.63 -23.00
N LEU A 55 5.79 14.65 -24.15
CA LEU A 55 5.25 15.90 -24.72
C LEU A 55 4.18 16.52 -23.82
N LEU A 56 3.30 15.69 -23.24
CA LEU A 56 2.30 16.16 -22.25
C LEU A 56 2.97 16.76 -21.02
N GLY A 57 4.01 16.10 -20.48
CA GLY A 57 4.78 16.60 -19.34
C GLY A 57 5.49 17.93 -19.62
N ARG A 58 6.02 18.11 -20.83
CA ARG A 58 6.62 19.39 -21.25
C ARG A 58 5.60 20.51 -21.44
N ALA A 59 4.40 20.14 -21.89
CA ALA A 59 3.30 21.07 -22.07
C ALA A 59 2.77 21.64 -20.77
N ILE A 60 2.76 20.80 -19.76
CA ILE A 60 2.20 21.08 -18.44
C ILE A 60 3.37 21.20 -17.47
N ALA A 61 3.89 22.40 -17.30
CA ALA A 61 5.04 22.67 -16.46
C ALA A 61 4.86 22.05 -15.05
N GLY A 62 5.82 21.20 -14.67
CA GLY A 62 5.85 20.55 -13.35
C GLY A 62 5.02 19.26 -13.24
N SER A 63 4.43 18.75 -14.35
CA SER A 63 3.77 17.46 -14.36
C SER A 63 4.59 16.40 -15.12
N HIS A 64 4.47 15.16 -14.68
CA HIS A 64 5.01 13.99 -15.37
C HIS A 64 3.84 13.12 -15.80
N TRP A 65 3.94 12.55 -17.01
CA TRP A 65 2.88 11.71 -17.55
C TRP A 65 3.44 10.36 -17.94
N SER A 66 2.68 9.33 -17.73
CA SER A 66 2.98 7.96 -18.15
C SER A 66 1.85 7.39 -18.99
N VAL A 67 2.17 6.35 -19.72
CA VAL A 67 1.19 5.61 -20.52
C VAL A 67 0.59 4.52 -19.65
N ALA A 68 -0.74 4.45 -19.59
CA ALA A 68 -1.42 3.37 -18.88
C ALA A 68 -1.09 2.01 -19.50
N LYS A 69 -1.00 0.97 -18.70
CA LYS A 69 -0.55 -0.39 -19.12
C LYS A 69 -1.46 -1.04 -20.15
N ASP A 70 -2.72 -0.70 -20.13
CA ASP A 70 -3.75 -1.17 -21.04
C ASP A 70 -3.73 -0.46 -22.43
N SER A 71 -2.89 0.58 -22.56
CA SER A 71 -2.76 1.32 -23.81
C SER A 71 -1.75 0.67 -24.77
N LYS A 72 -1.99 0.90 -26.07
CA LYS A 72 -1.04 0.52 -27.11
C LYS A 72 0.27 1.29 -26.95
N SER A 73 1.39 0.70 -27.38
CA SER A 73 2.72 1.31 -27.27
C SER A 73 3.08 2.24 -28.45
N LEU A 74 2.44 2.03 -29.62
CA LEU A 74 2.77 2.73 -30.86
C LEU A 74 1.57 3.46 -31.45
N ILE A 75 1.80 4.71 -31.87
CA ILE A 75 0.86 5.53 -32.63
C ILE A 75 1.18 5.37 -34.10
N THR A 76 0.20 4.91 -34.88
CA THR A 76 0.30 4.63 -36.31
C THR A 76 -0.62 5.54 -37.11
N ARG A 77 -0.75 5.29 -38.42
CA ARG A 77 -1.74 6.00 -39.25
C ARG A 77 -3.19 5.71 -38.88
N ASN A 78 -3.43 4.54 -38.27
CA ASN A 78 -4.76 4.16 -37.80
C ASN A 78 -5.03 4.83 -36.45
N ALA A 79 -6.18 5.47 -36.32
CA ALA A 79 -6.61 6.08 -35.07
C ALA A 79 -6.73 5.03 -33.97
N ALA A 80 -6.21 5.34 -32.80
CA ALA A 80 -6.35 4.52 -31.60
C ALA A 80 -6.42 5.43 -30.38
N THR A 81 -7.16 4.98 -29.36
CA THR A 81 -7.25 5.68 -28.09
C THR A 81 -6.13 5.22 -27.18
N PHE A 82 -5.45 6.19 -26.58
CA PHE A 82 -4.37 6.02 -25.63
C PHE A 82 -4.79 6.67 -24.31
N ARG A 83 -4.47 6.00 -23.22
CA ARG A 83 -4.72 6.48 -21.86
C ARG A 83 -3.40 6.92 -21.25
N PHE A 84 -3.33 8.18 -20.85
CA PHE A 84 -2.20 8.79 -20.18
C PHE A 84 -2.60 9.18 -18.76
N VAL A 85 -1.73 8.89 -17.80
CA VAL A 85 -1.95 9.18 -16.39
C VAL A 85 -0.89 10.14 -15.91
N GLU A 86 -1.30 11.23 -15.25
CA GLU A 86 -0.38 12.14 -14.58
C GLU A 86 0.27 11.41 -13.41
N GLU A 87 1.60 11.37 -13.38
CA GLU A 87 2.34 10.76 -12.29
C GLU A 87 2.36 11.68 -11.07
N GLY A 88 2.25 11.10 -9.89
CA GLY A 88 2.41 11.82 -8.65
C GLY A 88 3.83 12.40 -8.51
N LYS A 89 3.95 13.47 -7.73
CA LYS A 89 5.23 14.09 -7.36
C LYS A 89 6.13 13.13 -6.59
N TYR A 90 5.50 12.23 -5.85
CA TYR A 90 6.15 11.25 -5.00
C TYR A 90 5.96 9.84 -5.55
N ARG A 91 6.82 8.95 -5.11
CA ARG A 91 6.76 7.51 -5.40
C ARG A 91 6.88 6.74 -4.11
N MET A 92 6.39 5.53 -4.14
CA MET A 92 6.49 4.61 -3.02
C MET A 92 7.09 3.28 -3.48
N VAL A 93 8.04 2.78 -2.72
CA VAL A 93 8.54 1.40 -2.80
C VAL A 93 8.19 0.69 -1.51
N TYR A 94 7.95 -0.59 -1.56
CA TYR A 94 7.52 -1.36 -0.40
C TYR A 94 8.21 -2.71 -0.31
N GLY A 95 8.25 -3.24 0.91
CA GLY A 95 8.63 -4.59 1.23
C GLY A 95 7.61 -5.25 2.14
N MET A 96 7.65 -6.56 2.22
CA MET A 96 6.79 -7.36 3.06
C MET A 96 7.56 -8.53 3.64
N ALA A 97 7.27 -8.84 4.90
CA ALA A 97 7.71 -10.07 5.51
C ALA A 97 6.58 -10.65 6.36
N CYS A 98 6.34 -11.95 6.24
CA CYS A 98 5.33 -12.67 7.00
C CYS A 98 5.93 -14.01 7.45
N SER A 99 5.53 -14.45 8.62
CA SER A 99 5.84 -15.80 9.13
C SER A 99 4.58 -16.33 9.82
N PRO A 100 4.15 -17.54 9.50
CA PRO A 100 3.05 -18.16 10.22
C PRO A 100 3.47 -18.43 11.67
N ARG A 101 2.48 -18.61 12.52
CA ARG A 101 2.67 -19.09 13.90
C ARG A 101 3.29 -20.48 13.88
N GLU A 102 4.08 -20.79 14.92
CA GLU A 102 4.66 -22.11 15.09
C GLU A 102 3.57 -23.21 15.11
N GLY A 103 3.73 -24.21 14.23
CA GLY A 103 2.76 -25.28 14.08
C GLY A 103 1.64 -25.01 13.06
N GLU A 104 1.50 -23.78 12.55
CA GLU A 104 0.52 -23.44 11.52
C GLU A 104 1.16 -23.36 10.12
N PRO A 105 0.48 -23.85 9.07
CA PRO A 105 1.02 -23.83 7.71
C PRO A 105 0.96 -22.44 7.06
N ILE A 106 0.05 -21.55 7.52
CA ILE A 106 -0.19 -20.23 6.98
C ILE A 106 -0.42 -19.20 8.09
N SER A 107 -0.13 -17.93 7.81
CA SER A 107 -0.43 -16.80 8.69
C SER A 107 -1.92 -16.49 8.70
N GLY A 108 -2.48 -16.14 9.85
CA GLY A 108 -3.83 -15.57 9.99
C GLY A 108 -3.95 -14.16 9.43
N ASP A 109 -2.81 -13.48 9.25
CA ASP A 109 -2.75 -12.09 8.79
C ASP A 109 -2.67 -12.02 7.26
N THR A 110 -3.34 -11.05 6.70
CA THR A 110 -3.27 -10.71 5.28
C THR A 110 -2.84 -9.26 5.10
N CYS A 111 -1.87 -9.03 4.21
CA CYS A 111 -1.44 -7.68 3.89
C CYS A 111 -1.29 -7.46 2.38
N THR A 112 -1.66 -6.25 1.92
CA THR A 112 -1.60 -5.92 0.49
C THR A 112 -1.10 -4.50 0.26
N VAL A 113 -0.63 -4.25 -0.96
CA VAL A 113 -0.40 -2.90 -1.50
C VAL A 113 -0.99 -2.84 -2.88
N GLN A 114 -1.80 -1.83 -3.13
CA GLN A 114 -2.47 -1.61 -4.40
C GLN A 114 -2.47 -0.14 -4.80
N THR A 115 -2.76 0.12 -6.05
CA THR A 115 -3.11 1.46 -6.53
C THR A 115 -4.61 1.68 -6.34
N GLY A 116 -4.98 2.78 -5.69
CA GLY A 116 -6.35 3.27 -5.64
C GLY A 116 -6.69 4.15 -6.83
N LEU A 117 -7.23 5.33 -6.60
CA LEU A 117 -7.40 6.35 -7.62
C LEU A 117 -6.03 6.72 -8.23
N PRO A 118 -5.98 7.30 -9.45
CA PRO A 118 -4.74 7.77 -10.04
C PRO A 118 -3.91 8.59 -9.06
N GLY A 119 -2.63 8.24 -8.90
CA GLY A 119 -1.74 8.89 -7.94
C GLY A 119 -1.95 8.50 -6.47
N GLN A 120 -2.76 7.50 -6.16
CA GLN A 120 -2.98 6.99 -4.82
C GLN A 120 -2.41 5.59 -4.63
N VAL A 121 -1.77 5.36 -3.50
CA VAL A 121 -1.31 4.05 -3.03
C VAL A 121 -2.07 3.69 -1.77
N ILE A 122 -2.55 2.46 -1.72
CA ILE A 122 -3.27 1.92 -0.57
C ILE A 122 -2.48 0.73 -0.04
N MET A 123 -2.07 0.81 1.23
CA MET A 123 -1.51 -0.30 2.00
C MET A 123 -2.57 -0.78 2.97
N SER A 124 -2.75 -2.08 3.06
CA SER A 124 -3.74 -2.69 3.96
C SER A 124 -3.11 -3.85 4.70
N LEU A 125 -3.43 -3.96 5.98
CA LEU A 125 -3.10 -5.09 6.85
C LEU A 125 -4.35 -5.46 7.64
N SER A 126 -4.71 -6.74 7.64
CA SER A 126 -5.81 -7.31 8.41
C SER A 126 -5.33 -8.55 9.14
N ASP A 127 -5.70 -8.65 10.39
CA ASP A 127 -5.46 -9.81 11.23
C ASP A 127 -6.80 -10.46 11.56
N GLY A 128 -6.95 -11.75 11.21
CA GLY A 128 -8.13 -12.56 11.48
C GLY A 128 -8.06 -13.13 12.90
N MET A 129 -9.16 -13.07 13.64
CA MET A 129 -9.20 -13.62 14.99
C MET A 129 -8.99 -15.13 15.01
N GLY A 130 -7.98 -15.56 15.73
CA GLY A 130 -7.61 -16.98 15.83
C GLY A 130 -6.28 -17.29 15.19
N SER A 131 -6.16 -18.47 14.56
CA SER A 131 -4.93 -18.88 13.88
C SER A 131 -5.21 -19.79 12.69
N GLY A 132 -4.21 -19.93 11.82
CA GLY A 132 -4.24 -20.85 10.70
C GLY A 132 -5.22 -20.44 9.59
N ARG A 133 -5.77 -21.43 8.90
CA ARG A 133 -6.55 -21.24 7.67
C ARG A 133 -7.80 -20.39 7.87
N SER A 134 -8.57 -20.60 8.95
CA SER A 134 -9.81 -19.85 9.18
C SER A 134 -9.53 -18.35 9.37
N ALA A 135 -8.56 -18.00 10.21
CA ALA A 135 -8.16 -16.62 10.42
C ALA A 135 -7.65 -15.96 9.12
N SER A 136 -6.85 -16.71 8.33
CA SER A 136 -6.38 -16.26 7.02
C SER A 136 -7.52 -15.98 6.04
N GLU A 137 -8.52 -16.86 5.97
CA GLU A 137 -9.68 -16.67 5.10
C GLU A 137 -10.53 -15.46 5.53
N ASP A 138 -10.66 -15.20 6.83
CA ASP A 138 -11.41 -14.06 7.34
C ASP A 138 -10.67 -12.73 7.06
N SER A 139 -9.36 -12.66 7.34
CA SER A 139 -8.54 -11.48 7.02
C SER A 139 -8.46 -11.21 5.52
N GLU A 140 -8.37 -12.26 4.68
CA GLU A 140 -8.33 -12.15 3.22
C GLU A 140 -9.65 -11.59 2.68
N LYS A 141 -10.81 -12.05 3.20
CA LYS A 141 -12.13 -11.50 2.82
C LYS A 141 -12.26 -10.02 3.16
N VAL A 142 -11.80 -9.60 4.35
CA VAL A 142 -11.82 -8.19 4.75
C VAL A 142 -11.02 -7.35 3.77
N ILE A 143 -9.80 -7.78 3.44
CA ILE A 143 -8.95 -7.09 2.47
C ILE A 143 -9.61 -7.06 1.10
N GLU A 144 -10.08 -8.19 0.59
CA GLU A 144 -10.66 -8.29 -0.75
C GLU A 144 -11.92 -7.41 -0.90
N LEU A 145 -12.85 -7.46 0.07
CA LEU A 145 -14.04 -6.61 0.05
C LEU A 145 -13.70 -5.13 0.12
N THR A 146 -12.76 -4.77 0.99
CA THR A 146 -12.29 -3.39 1.11
C THR A 146 -11.68 -2.91 -0.21
N GLN A 147 -10.82 -3.72 -0.83
CA GLN A 147 -10.20 -3.39 -2.11
C GLN A 147 -11.22 -3.17 -3.21
N ARG A 148 -12.17 -4.08 -3.37
CA ARG A 148 -13.23 -3.98 -4.40
C ARG A 148 -14.06 -2.71 -4.25
N LEU A 149 -14.39 -2.32 -3.02
CA LEU A 149 -15.14 -1.09 -2.77
C LEU A 149 -14.31 0.15 -3.11
N LEU A 150 -13.03 0.18 -2.75
CA LEU A 150 -12.12 1.27 -3.08
C LEU A 150 -11.90 1.41 -4.60
N GLU A 151 -11.75 0.29 -5.32
CA GLU A 151 -11.63 0.27 -6.79
C GLU A 151 -12.88 0.80 -7.50
N THR A 152 -14.06 0.65 -6.90
CA THR A 152 -15.31 1.19 -7.42
C THR A 152 -15.58 2.64 -7.03
N GLY A 153 -14.64 3.28 -6.31
CA GLY A 153 -14.69 4.70 -5.97
C GLY A 153 -15.36 5.04 -4.64
N PHE A 154 -15.65 4.04 -3.80
CA PHE A 154 -16.09 4.34 -2.44
C PHE A 154 -14.95 4.99 -1.64
N SER A 155 -15.30 5.95 -0.79
CA SER A 155 -14.34 6.47 0.18
C SER A 155 -13.90 5.37 1.14
N ALA A 156 -12.64 5.42 1.61
CA ALA A 156 -12.11 4.42 2.54
C ALA A 156 -13.00 4.25 3.78
N ARG A 157 -13.48 5.36 4.35
CA ARG A 157 -14.42 5.32 5.48
C ARG A 157 -15.72 4.58 5.17
N SER A 158 -16.31 4.85 4.01
CA SER A 158 -17.54 4.19 3.58
C SER A 158 -17.31 2.71 3.29
N ALA A 159 -16.19 2.37 2.67
CA ALA A 159 -15.80 0.98 2.40
C ALA A 159 -15.67 0.19 3.69
N LEU A 160 -14.95 0.70 4.69
CA LEU A 160 -14.78 0.00 5.98
C LEU A 160 -16.11 -0.18 6.73
N LYS A 161 -16.99 0.82 6.72
CA LYS A 161 -18.33 0.68 7.32
C LYS A 161 -19.18 -0.39 6.62
N LEU A 162 -19.14 -0.44 5.29
CA LEU A 162 -19.85 -1.46 4.53
C LEU A 162 -19.29 -2.86 4.81
N VAL A 163 -18.00 -3.03 4.81
CA VAL A 163 -17.34 -4.31 5.14
C VAL A 163 -17.71 -4.75 6.55
N ASN A 164 -17.67 -3.85 7.54
CA ASN A 164 -18.11 -4.14 8.90
C ASN A 164 -19.56 -4.64 8.94
N THR A 165 -20.45 -4.01 8.16
CA THR A 165 -21.87 -4.42 8.08
C THR A 165 -21.99 -5.81 7.45
N VAL A 166 -21.23 -6.12 6.41
CA VAL A 166 -21.22 -7.45 5.77
C VAL A 166 -20.79 -8.52 6.75
N LEU A 167 -19.72 -8.28 7.53
CA LEU A 167 -19.23 -9.23 8.55
C LEU A 167 -20.29 -9.49 9.64
N LEU A 168 -20.97 -8.45 10.10
CA LEU A 168 -22.04 -8.59 11.08
C LEU A 168 -23.25 -9.39 10.55
N LEU A 169 -23.60 -9.22 9.28
CA LEU A 169 -24.69 -9.95 8.65
C LEU A 169 -24.35 -11.42 8.39
N ALA A 170 -23.06 -11.74 8.20
CA ALA A 170 -22.60 -13.12 8.07
C ALA A 170 -22.71 -13.91 9.40
N GLY A 171 -22.83 -13.22 10.52
CA GLY A 171 -23.07 -13.83 11.85
C GLY A 171 -21.94 -14.75 12.28
N THR A 172 -22.29 -15.95 12.76
CA THR A 172 -21.33 -16.94 13.28
C THR A 172 -20.49 -17.64 12.19
N GLU A 173 -20.76 -17.38 10.92
CA GLU A 173 -19.99 -17.96 9.80
C GLU A 173 -18.66 -17.24 9.57
N GLN A 174 -18.46 -16.06 10.16
CA GLN A 174 -17.22 -15.29 10.04
C GLN A 174 -16.79 -14.75 11.40
N ASN A 175 -15.49 -14.81 11.65
CA ASN A 175 -14.92 -14.23 12.86
C ASN A 175 -14.61 -12.74 12.65
N PRO A 176 -14.58 -11.95 13.73
CA PRO A 176 -14.08 -10.59 13.66
C PRO A 176 -12.64 -10.53 13.13
N ALA A 177 -12.30 -9.44 12.48
CA ALA A 177 -10.95 -9.18 12.02
C ALA A 177 -10.57 -7.71 12.19
N THR A 178 -9.29 -7.44 12.38
CA THR A 178 -8.78 -6.08 12.42
C THR A 178 -8.59 -5.53 11.01
N ILE A 179 -8.49 -4.22 10.87
CA ILE A 179 -8.04 -3.57 9.63
C ILE A 179 -7.19 -2.35 9.95
N ASP A 180 -6.03 -2.29 9.35
CA ASP A 180 -5.18 -1.11 9.22
C ASP A 180 -5.10 -0.73 7.75
N LEU A 181 -5.55 0.46 7.41
CA LEU A 181 -5.63 0.97 6.04
C LEU A 181 -4.89 2.30 5.95
N CYS A 182 -3.84 2.35 5.15
CA CYS A 182 -3.07 3.56 4.87
C CYS A 182 -3.25 3.97 3.41
N CYS A 183 -3.93 5.08 3.17
CA CYS A 183 -4.11 5.68 1.85
C CYS A 183 -3.11 6.83 1.69
N ILE A 184 -2.25 6.78 0.66
CA ILE A 184 -1.19 7.75 0.43
C ILE A 184 -1.42 8.42 -0.91
N ASP A 185 -1.61 9.73 -0.90
CA ASP A 185 -1.68 10.54 -2.11
C ASP A 185 -0.27 10.91 -2.57
N LEU A 186 0.14 10.43 -3.73
CA LEU A 186 1.46 10.66 -4.30
C LEU A 186 1.63 12.06 -4.91
N GLY A 187 0.56 12.80 -5.12
CA GLY A 187 0.60 14.19 -5.58
C GLY A 187 0.90 15.14 -4.44
N THR A 188 0.16 15.00 -3.35
CA THR A 188 0.25 15.86 -2.17
C THR A 188 1.21 15.32 -1.11
N GLY A 189 1.38 14.00 -1.04
CA GLY A 189 2.12 13.31 0.01
C GLY A 189 1.36 13.24 1.33
N VAL A 190 0.04 13.34 1.31
CA VAL A 190 -0.78 13.15 2.49
C VAL A 190 -1.03 11.66 2.69
N LEU A 191 -0.78 11.20 3.89
CA LEU A 191 -1.15 9.89 4.40
C LEU A 191 -2.44 10.03 5.19
N GLU A 192 -3.44 9.23 4.87
CA GLU A 192 -4.64 9.01 5.68
C GLU A 192 -4.63 7.57 6.17
N ALA A 193 -4.56 7.39 7.48
CA ALA A 193 -4.64 6.08 8.12
C ALA A 193 -6.01 5.89 8.76
N MET A 194 -6.61 4.74 8.54
CA MET A 194 -7.90 4.34 9.13
C MET A 194 -7.76 2.97 9.76
N LYS A 195 -8.19 2.85 11.01
CA LYS A 195 -8.00 1.64 11.81
C LYS A 195 -9.29 1.19 12.50
N LEU A 196 -9.46 -0.14 12.56
CA LEU A 196 -10.46 -0.81 13.39
C LEU A 196 -9.79 -2.01 14.07
N GLY A 197 -9.52 -1.90 15.39
CA GLY A 197 -8.91 -2.94 16.20
C GLY A 197 -7.43 -3.23 15.92
N ALA A 198 -6.80 -2.53 14.98
CA ALA A 198 -5.42 -2.78 14.61
C ALA A 198 -4.43 -2.08 15.56
N VAL A 199 -3.23 -2.63 15.67
CA VAL A 199 -2.11 -2.05 16.42
C VAL A 199 -1.58 -0.77 15.79
N PRO A 200 -0.73 0.03 16.47
CA PRO A 200 -0.17 1.25 15.91
C PRO A 200 0.59 1.04 14.60
N THR A 201 0.50 2.01 13.70
CA THR A 201 1.37 2.14 12.52
C THR A 201 2.50 3.10 12.85
N PHE A 202 3.73 2.72 12.53
CA PHE A 202 4.91 3.52 12.86
C PHE A 202 5.40 4.28 11.64
N ILE A 203 5.90 5.48 11.87
CA ILE A 203 6.53 6.33 10.85
C ILE A 203 7.97 6.60 11.27
N LEU A 204 8.91 6.02 10.53
CA LEU A 204 10.33 6.23 10.74
C LEU A 204 10.82 7.36 9.84
N GLY A 205 11.16 8.49 10.44
CA GLY A 205 11.68 9.69 9.80
C GLY A 205 13.12 10.02 10.17
N ARG A 206 13.56 11.22 9.81
CA ARG A 206 14.89 11.71 10.14
C ARG A 206 15.01 12.15 11.60
N GLU A 207 13.92 12.61 12.18
CA GLU A 207 13.86 13.12 13.55
C GLU A 207 13.53 12.05 14.58
N GLY A 208 13.31 10.82 14.12
CA GLY A 208 12.97 9.68 14.96
C GLY A 208 11.80 8.88 14.45
N VAL A 209 11.13 8.18 15.37
CA VAL A 209 9.96 7.37 15.11
C VAL A 209 8.75 8.02 15.75
N GLU A 210 7.69 8.17 14.97
CA GLU A 210 6.35 8.51 15.43
C GLU A 210 5.45 7.31 15.25
N PHE A 211 4.32 7.25 15.95
CA PHE A 211 3.31 6.23 15.70
C PHE A 211 1.91 6.85 15.59
N LEU A 212 1.11 6.24 14.76
CA LEU A 212 -0.31 6.54 14.60
C LEU A 212 -1.08 5.58 15.51
N GLU A 213 -1.77 6.14 16.53
CA GLU A 213 -2.41 5.34 17.56
C GLU A 213 -3.40 4.33 17.00
N ALA A 214 -3.44 3.18 17.64
CA ALA A 214 -4.47 2.20 17.44
C ALA A 214 -5.71 2.58 18.27
N GLY A 215 -6.86 2.23 17.76
CA GLY A 215 -8.12 2.46 18.48
C GLY A 215 -9.27 1.66 17.90
N GLY A 216 -10.34 1.58 18.67
CA GLY A 216 -11.57 0.94 18.28
C GLY A 216 -11.59 -0.59 18.46
N LEU A 217 -12.73 -1.17 18.14
CA LEU A 217 -12.97 -2.61 18.15
C LEU A 217 -12.69 -3.18 16.75
N PRO A 218 -12.29 -4.44 16.63
CA PRO A 218 -12.26 -5.15 15.37
C PRO A 218 -13.59 -5.10 14.62
N MET A 219 -13.52 -5.27 13.30
CA MET A 219 -14.70 -5.36 12.44
C MET A 219 -15.51 -6.62 12.76
N GLY A 220 -16.82 -6.53 12.60
CA GLY A 220 -17.72 -7.65 12.87
C GLY A 220 -18.17 -7.79 14.33
N ILE A 221 -17.78 -6.88 15.24
CA ILE A 221 -18.19 -6.91 16.65
C ILE A 221 -19.36 -6.00 16.95
N VAL A 222 -19.32 -4.76 16.45
CA VAL A 222 -20.36 -3.75 16.72
C VAL A 222 -20.93 -3.15 15.44
N GLN A 223 -22.25 -2.86 15.47
CA GLN A 223 -22.96 -2.38 14.29
C GLN A 223 -22.45 -1.03 13.77
N ASN A 224 -22.08 -0.12 14.65
CA ASN A 224 -21.61 1.22 14.31
C ASN A 224 -20.12 1.39 14.62
N ALA A 225 -19.29 0.48 14.13
CA ALA A 225 -17.85 0.65 14.24
C ALA A 225 -17.41 1.88 13.42
N GLU A 226 -16.85 2.88 14.09
CA GLU A 226 -16.27 4.06 13.43
C GLU A 226 -14.76 3.88 13.33
N PRO A 227 -14.21 3.88 12.09
CA PRO A 227 -12.76 3.85 11.91
C PRO A 227 -12.10 5.08 12.55
N VAL A 228 -11.03 4.86 13.30
CA VAL A 228 -10.18 5.96 13.76
C VAL A 228 -9.43 6.49 12.56
N LEU A 229 -9.68 7.76 12.22
CA LEU A 229 -9.06 8.44 11.10
C LEU A 229 -7.93 9.35 11.61
N MET A 230 -6.75 9.17 11.04
CA MET A 230 -5.60 10.05 11.24
C MET A 230 -5.09 10.53 9.91
N SER A 231 -4.62 11.77 9.84
CA SER A 231 -4.06 12.36 8.63
C SER A 231 -2.72 13.02 8.94
N ARG A 232 -1.73 12.77 8.08
CA ARG A 232 -0.36 13.28 8.23
C ARG A 232 0.26 13.59 6.89
N LYS A 233 1.05 14.67 6.84
CA LYS A 233 1.93 14.95 5.71
C LYS A 233 3.18 14.09 5.81
N MET A 234 3.49 13.35 4.73
CA MET A 234 4.71 12.58 4.61
C MET A 234 5.83 13.41 4.00
N TRP A 235 7.05 13.21 4.50
CA TRP A 235 8.26 13.83 4.02
C TRP A 235 9.14 12.86 3.24
N ASP A 236 9.98 13.42 2.38
CA ASP A 236 10.88 12.64 1.52
C ASP A 236 11.81 11.74 2.33
N GLY A 237 11.70 10.45 2.08
CA GLY A 237 12.51 9.42 2.71
C GLY A 237 11.95 8.81 3.99
N GLU A 238 10.79 9.25 4.45
CA GLU A 238 10.10 8.61 5.57
C GLU A 238 9.60 7.21 5.18
N LYS A 239 9.49 6.35 6.19
CA LYS A 239 9.01 4.99 6.04
C LYS A 239 7.78 4.76 6.88
N ILE A 240 6.79 4.13 6.29
CA ILE A 240 5.57 3.66 6.96
C ILE A 240 5.79 2.19 7.29
N ILE A 241 5.58 1.81 8.53
CA ILE A 241 5.75 0.44 9.03
C ILE A 241 4.44 0.00 9.67
N MET A 242 3.69 -0.84 8.97
CA MET A 242 2.47 -1.49 9.46
C MET A 242 2.82 -2.88 9.95
N ILE A 243 2.35 -3.23 11.11
CA ILE A 243 2.66 -4.52 11.78
C ILE A 243 1.39 -5.16 12.31
N SER A 244 1.36 -6.48 12.42
CA SER A 244 0.36 -7.21 13.21
C SER A 244 0.73 -7.21 14.69
N ASP A 245 -0.23 -7.58 15.53
CA ASP A 245 -0.07 -7.65 16.99
C ASP A 245 1.07 -8.60 17.42
N GLY A 246 1.26 -9.72 16.70
CA GLY A 246 2.35 -10.65 16.96
C GLY A 246 3.74 -10.02 16.96
N ILE A 247 3.97 -8.99 16.12
CA ILE A 247 5.24 -8.25 16.10
C ILE A 247 5.44 -7.49 17.41
N LEU A 248 4.41 -6.81 17.93
CA LEU A 248 4.48 -6.13 19.22
C LEU A 248 4.58 -7.12 20.38
N GLU A 249 3.86 -8.23 20.31
CA GLU A 249 3.94 -9.27 21.31
C GLU A 249 5.36 -9.84 21.45
N ALA A 250 6.13 -9.85 20.34
CA ALA A 250 7.52 -10.27 20.32
C ALA A 250 8.47 -9.29 21.04
N MET A 251 8.04 -8.06 21.31
CA MET A 251 8.90 -7.09 21.99
C MET A 251 9.04 -7.42 23.47
N PRO A 252 10.26 -7.33 24.02
CA PRO A 252 10.51 -7.55 25.45
C PRO A 252 9.99 -6.36 26.28
N GLY A 253 9.60 -6.64 27.52
CA GLY A 253 9.16 -5.63 28.49
C GLY A 253 7.66 -5.33 28.44
N GLU A 254 7.25 -4.34 29.25
CA GLU A 254 5.84 -3.93 29.38
C GLU A 254 5.47 -2.84 28.36
N HIS A 255 6.40 -1.96 27.99
CA HIS A 255 6.22 -0.87 27.04
C HIS A 255 6.66 -1.31 25.63
N LYS A 256 5.84 -2.16 25.02
CA LYS A 256 6.19 -2.83 23.76
C LYS A 256 6.31 -1.88 22.58
N GLU A 257 5.45 -0.87 22.49
CA GLU A 257 5.49 0.15 21.45
C GLU A 257 6.79 0.98 21.52
N GLU A 258 7.16 1.43 22.72
CA GLU A 258 8.40 2.19 22.93
C GLU A 258 9.63 1.33 22.60
N THR A 259 9.62 0.07 23.03
CA THR A 259 10.69 -0.89 22.71
C THR A 259 10.80 -1.13 21.20
N PHE A 260 9.67 -1.24 20.51
CA PHE A 260 9.67 -1.38 19.04
C PHE A 260 10.16 -0.12 18.36
N MET A 261 9.76 1.07 18.82
CA MET A 261 10.25 2.36 18.28
C MET A 261 11.76 2.47 18.44
N GLU A 262 12.31 2.15 19.61
CA GLU A 262 13.76 2.15 19.85
C GLU A 262 14.46 1.14 18.92
N PHE A 263 13.90 -0.06 18.77
CA PHE A 263 14.45 -1.08 17.90
C PHE A 263 14.51 -0.61 16.45
N ILE A 264 13.39 -0.12 15.87
CA ILE A 264 13.35 0.31 14.46
C ILE A 264 14.18 1.58 14.20
N SER A 265 14.35 2.45 15.20
CA SER A 265 15.19 3.64 15.08
C SER A 265 16.68 3.29 14.86
N ASN A 266 17.10 2.16 15.40
CA ASN A 266 18.49 1.65 15.29
C ASN A 266 18.72 0.80 14.04
N LEU A 267 17.66 0.49 13.27
CA LEU A 267 17.80 -0.29 12.04
C LEU A 267 18.43 0.55 10.93
N SER A 268 19.49 0.03 10.34
CA SER A 268 20.13 0.60 9.16
C SER A 268 19.59 -0.09 7.90
N GLY A 269 19.11 0.68 6.95
CA GLY A 269 18.69 0.14 5.66
C GLY A 269 17.84 1.13 4.89
N GLY A 270 18.13 1.26 3.58
CA GLY A 270 17.33 2.08 2.65
C GLY A 270 16.22 1.29 1.95
N ASN A 271 16.39 -0.03 1.86
CA ASN A 271 15.50 -0.92 1.16
C ASN A 271 14.36 -1.40 2.09
N PRO A 272 13.08 -1.13 1.77
CA PRO A 272 11.96 -1.54 2.62
C PRO A 272 11.83 -3.06 2.77
N GLN A 273 12.26 -3.86 1.78
CA GLN A 273 12.26 -5.31 1.88
C GLN A 273 13.27 -5.81 2.90
N GLU A 274 14.50 -5.29 2.84
CA GLU A 274 15.54 -5.64 3.82
C GLU A 274 15.14 -5.23 5.25
N LEU A 275 14.47 -4.08 5.39
CA LEU A 275 13.98 -3.62 6.68
C LEU A 275 12.88 -4.54 7.23
N ALA A 276 11.93 -4.96 6.38
CA ALA A 276 10.89 -5.90 6.76
C ALA A 276 11.49 -7.25 7.22
N GLU A 277 12.46 -7.77 6.49
CA GLU A 277 13.16 -9.02 6.82
C GLU A 277 13.96 -8.90 8.13
N GLN A 278 14.61 -7.77 8.40
CA GLN A 278 15.35 -7.53 9.65
C GLN A 278 14.39 -7.52 10.86
N ILE A 279 13.24 -6.85 10.74
CA ILE A 279 12.23 -6.80 11.80
C ILE A 279 11.70 -8.22 12.08
N LEU A 280 11.31 -8.94 11.03
CA LEU A 280 10.81 -10.31 11.19
C LEU A 280 11.87 -11.24 11.80
N ALA A 281 13.11 -11.17 11.32
CA ALA A 281 14.21 -11.99 11.86
C ALA A 281 14.50 -11.71 13.34
N PHE A 282 14.33 -10.46 13.78
CA PHE A 282 14.43 -10.12 15.20
C PHE A 282 13.31 -10.81 16.01
N CYS A 283 12.06 -10.69 15.56
CA CYS A 283 10.91 -11.29 16.24
C CYS A 283 11.04 -12.83 16.35
N VAL A 284 11.37 -13.49 15.25
CA VAL A 284 11.56 -14.94 15.22
C VAL A 284 12.70 -15.38 16.14
N ARG A 285 13.81 -14.62 16.23
CA ARG A 285 14.91 -14.94 17.13
C ARG A 285 14.57 -14.67 18.61
N ALA A 286 13.81 -13.66 18.91
CA ALA A 286 13.39 -13.32 20.24
C ALA A 286 12.56 -14.45 20.85
N PHE A 287 11.66 -15.05 20.07
CA PHE A 287 10.85 -16.21 20.50
C PHE A 287 11.59 -17.54 20.43
N GLY A 288 12.44 -17.78 19.42
CA GLY A 288 13.26 -18.99 19.35
C GLY A 288 14.24 -19.16 20.50
N ARG A 289 14.57 -18.08 21.21
CA ARG A 289 15.32 -18.13 22.47
C ARG A 289 14.44 -18.38 23.71
N GLY A 290 13.14 -18.17 23.61
CA GLY A 290 12.17 -18.32 24.71
C GLY A 290 12.00 -19.77 25.19
N VAL A 291 12.38 -20.76 24.40
CA VAL A 291 12.41 -22.17 24.81
C VAL A 291 13.38 -22.42 25.97
N TRP A 292 14.38 -21.58 26.19
CA TRP A 292 15.33 -21.74 27.29
C TRP A 292 14.93 -21.07 28.61
N TRP A 293 13.90 -20.20 28.62
CA TRP A 293 13.42 -19.55 29.84
C TRP A 293 12.23 -20.24 30.49
N MET A 294 11.73 -21.34 29.92
CA MET A 294 10.62 -22.14 30.46
C MET A 294 11.02 -23.12 31.54
N THR A 295 12.22 -23.04 32.15
CA THR A 295 12.60 -23.84 33.29
C THR A 295 12.24 -23.20 34.64
N ALA A 296 11.61 -22.02 34.67
CA ALA A 296 10.98 -21.50 35.85
C ALA A 296 9.53 -22.00 35.93
N PRO A 297 9.06 -22.56 37.06
CA PRO A 297 7.71 -23.08 37.15
C PRO A 297 6.68 -21.95 37.06
N CYS A 298 6.05 -21.83 35.89
CA CYS A 298 4.94 -20.91 35.69
C CYS A 298 3.70 -21.48 36.39
N TRP A 299 3.38 -20.99 37.58
CA TRP A 299 2.24 -21.36 38.40
C TRP A 299 0.92 -20.69 38.00
N SER A 300 0.79 -20.20 36.79
CA SER A 300 -0.49 -19.77 36.21
C SER A 300 -0.58 -20.25 34.79
N GLY A 301 -1.38 -21.29 34.57
CA GLY A 301 -1.54 -21.98 33.28
C GLY A 301 -2.19 -21.13 32.16
N ARG A 302 -1.52 -20.11 31.70
CA ARG A 302 -1.80 -19.40 30.45
C ARG A 302 -0.51 -19.34 29.67
N CYS A 303 -0.27 -20.40 28.88
CA CYS A 303 0.62 -20.30 27.72
C CYS A 303 -0.03 -19.33 26.75
N TRP A 304 0.50 -18.14 26.64
CA TRP A 304 0.10 -17.20 25.58
C TRP A 304 0.62 -17.76 24.27
N ASN A 305 -0.32 -18.18 23.45
CA ASN A 305 -0.02 -18.60 22.10
C ASN A 305 0.39 -17.36 21.27
N VAL A 306 1.63 -17.32 20.86
CA VAL A 306 2.17 -16.23 20.05
C VAL A 306 1.50 -16.18 18.68
N GLY A 307 1.05 -15.01 18.28
CA GLY A 307 0.36 -14.76 17.03
C GLY A 307 1.22 -14.93 15.77
N SER A 308 0.63 -14.81 14.62
CA SER A 308 1.34 -14.70 13.34
C SER A 308 2.10 -13.37 13.26
N TYR A 309 3.19 -13.34 12.48
CA TYR A 309 3.96 -12.12 12.25
C TYR A 309 3.72 -11.66 10.83
N CYS A 310 3.14 -10.51 10.66
CA CYS A 310 3.02 -9.88 9.34
C CYS A 310 3.35 -8.40 9.45
N LEU A 311 4.12 -7.89 8.50
CA LEU A 311 4.45 -6.47 8.44
C LEU A 311 4.64 -5.98 7.02
N ARG A 312 4.34 -4.71 6.84
CA ARG A 312 4.59 -3.94 5.64
C ARG A 312 5.46 -2.75 5.93
N VAL A 313 6.44 -2.53 5.07
CA VAL A 313 7.28 -1.34 5.10
C VAL A 313 7.17 -0.63 3.77
N GLY A 314 6.79 0.64 3.79
CA GLY A 314 6.77 1.50 2.62
C GLY A 314 7.74 2.66 2.79
N THR A 315 8.57 2.95 1.80
CA THR A 315 9.41 4.15 1.75
C THR A 315 8.78 5.14 0.80
N PHE A 316 8.49 6.32 1.30
CA PHE A 316 7.92 7.44 0.58
C PHE A 316 9.03 8.41 0.15
N GLY A 317 8.93 8.98 -1.03
CA GLY A 317 9.89 9.99 -1.47
C GLY A 317 9.84 10.32 -2.94
N THR A 318 10.64 11.31 -3.34
CA THR A 318 10.86 11.65 -4.74
C THR A 318 11.58 10.52 -5.47
N GLU A 319 11.49 10.48 -6.80
CA GLU A 319 12.12 9.42 -7.60
C GLU A 319 13.62 9.27 -7.30
N SER A 320 14.33 10.39 -7.15
CA SER A 320 15.76 10.39 -6.85
C SER A 320 16.09 9.82 -5.46
N ALA A 321 15.27 10.10 -4.47
CA ALA A 321 15.46 9.59 -3.11
C ALA A 321 15.13 8.10 -3.00
N VAL A 322 14.05 7.67 -3.66
CA VAL A 322 13.63 6.27 -3.70
C VAL A 322 14.66 5.40 -4.44
N ARG A 323 15.19 5.87 -5.59
CA ARG A 323 16.24 5.14 -6.33
C ARG A 323 17.55 4.97 -5.54
N LYS A 324 17.99 6.00 -4.81
CA LYS A 324 19.20 5.92 -3.97
C LYS A 324 19.06 4.90 -2.84
N ARG A 325 17.86 4.69 -2.32
CA ARG A 325 17.58 3.80 -1.19
C ARG A 325 17.15 2.40 -1.58
N GLY A 326 16.65 2.23 -2.81
CA GLY A 326 16.13 0.95 -3.32
C GLY A 326 17.20 -0.06 -3.76
N GLY A 327 18.47 0.33 -3.88
CA GLY A 327 19.52 -0.53 -4.44
C GLY A 327 19.30 -0.89 -5.92
N SER A 328 20.30 -1.51 -6.56
CA SER A 328 20.26 -1.84 -8.00
C SER A 328 19.48 -3.12 -8.36
N ARG A 329 18.83 -3.77 -7.42
CA ARG A 329 17.97 -4.94 -7.70
C ARG A 329 16.55 -4.46 -8.00
N ASN A 330 15.97 -5.00 -9.09
CA ASN A 330 14.61 -4.71 -9.57
C ASN A 330 13.57 -4.82 -8.44
N LEU A 331 13.39 -3.74 -7.69
CA LEU A 331 12.27 -3.62 -6.76
C LEU A 331 10.98 -3.47 -7.58
N PRO A 332 9.90 -4.17 -7.22
CA PRO A 332 8.64 -3.97 -7.89
C PRO A 332 8.13 -2.57 -7.57
N TYR A 333 8.30 -1.66 -8.52
CA TYR A 333 7.48 -0.45 -8.54
C TYR A 333 6.01 -0.87 -8.61
N LEU A 334 5.15 -0.13 -7.97
CA LEU A 334 3.67 -0.36 -7.92
C LEU A 334 2.99 -0.42 -9.29
N ASN A 335 3.64 -1.00 -10.22
CA ASN A 335 3.17 -1.25 -11.57
C ASN A 335 3.03 -2.75 -11.88
N ALA A 336 3.24 -3.65 -10.93
CA ALA A 336 3.08 -5.10 -11.13
C ALA A 336 1.78 -5.60 -10.46
N LYS A 337 1.01 -6.40 -11.20
CA LYS A 337 -0.08 -7.21 -10.61
C LYS A 337 0.49 -8.03 -9.45
N PRO A 338 -0.30 -8.31 -8.41
CA PRO A 338 0.14 -9.19 -7.35
C PRO A 338 0.52 -10.54 -7.99
N ARG A 339 1.79 -10.90 -7.92
CA ARG A 339 2.22 -12.27 -8.21
C ARG A 339 1.81 -13.08 -6.99
N GLN A 340 1.10 -14.16 -7.21
CA GLN A 340 0.90 -15.19 -6.21
C GLN A 340 2.27 -15.58 -5.66
N PHE A 341 2.46 -15.37 -4.37
CA PHE A 341 3.72 -15.74 -3.73
C PHE A 341 3.76 -17.24 -3.56
N VAL A 342 4.75 -17.84 -4.18
CA VAL A 342 5.14 -19.22 -3.89
C VAL A 342 5.81 -19.20 -2.52
N THR A 343 5.22 -19.91 -1.57
CA THR A 343 5.81 -20.19 -0.27
C THR A 343 7.10 -20.96 -0.47
N GLY A 344 8.24 -20.31 -0.34
CA GLY A 344 9.54 -20.97 -0.24
C GLY A 344 9.65 -21.61 1.14
N THR A 345 9.46 -22.91 1.21
CA THR A 345 9.87 -23.73 2.35
C THR A 345 11.38 -23.68 2.45
N TYR A 346 11.89 -23.09 3.52
CA TYR A 346 13.29 -23.31 3.92
C TYR A 346 13.34 -24.55 4.80
N ALA A 347 14.08 -25.56 4.32
CA ALA A 347 14.52 -26.69 5.09
C ALA A 347 15.66 -26.30 6.04
#